data_69a25880e31bd6fe6e7486241e34a6fc
#
_entry.id   69a25880e31bd6fe6e7486241e34a6fc
#
_cell.length_a   1.000
_cell.length_b   1.000
_cell.length_c   1.000
_cell.angle_alpha   90.00
_cell.angle_beta   90.00
_cell.angle_gamma   90.00
#
_symmetry.space_group_name_H-M   'P 1'
#
loop_
_entity.id
_entity.type
_entity.pdbx_description
1 polymer ?
#
loop_
_entity_poly.entity_id
_entity_poly.type
_entity_poly.pdbx_seq_one_letter_code
_entity_poly.pdbx_strand_id
1 'polypeptide(L)'
;MSEITNAIKQICEEKGLSYEAVITTIESALAAAYRKDYGEKNQNIKVTYDPENNSTKVFDSKTVVEDVPEEELAALEAEMESGEVTAPELTPEGEEKKRFNPKTEIQISEAKKISKKYELGDEVRTELETHEEYGRMAAQTAKQVIIQRLREAERDMVYNEFKDKQSEVITGFVQRREGRLVLVDLGRATGIVPPDEQIRGERYSPGERLKFYVKEVNLTPKGPEIVLSRTSDEILKKVFYLEI
;
A
#
# COMPACT_ATOMS: atom_id res chain seq x y z
N MET A 1 5.62 -26.37 2.62
CA MET A 1 5.32 -25.00 2.17
C MET A 1 4.48 -24.33 3.25
N SER A 2 4.84 -23.15 3.66
CA SER A 2 4.11 -22.43 4.73
C SER A 2 2.74 -21.95 4.20
N GLU A 3 1.76 -21.75 5.11
CA GLU A 3 0.46 -21.15 4.74
C GLU A 3 0.63 -19.80 4.03
N ILE A 4 1.65 -19.04 4.42
CA ILE A 4 2.02 -17.74 3.86
C ILE A 4 2.47 -17.88 2.40
N THR A 5 3.33 -18.85 2.10
CA THR A 5 3.80 -19.10 0.72
C THR A 5 2.64 -19.45 -0.22
N ASN A 6 1.69 -20.26 0.27
CA ASN A 6 0.50 -20.64 -0.51
C ASN A 6 -0.40 -19.39 -0.74
N ALA A 7 -0.62 -18.56 0.27
CA ALA A 7 -1.39 -17.34 0.14
C ALA A 7 -0.76 -16.37 -0.87
N ILE A 8 0.57 -16.18 -0.84
CA ILE A 8 1.29 -15.33 -1.80
C ILE A 8 1.13 -15.88 -3.23
N LYS A 9 1.31 -17.19 -3.43
CA LYS A 9 1.14 -17.83 -4.75
C LYS A 9 -0.28 -17.64 -5.28
N GLN A 10 -1.29 -17.86 -4.43
CA GLN A 10 -2.69 -17.67 -4.80
C GLN A 10 -2.96 -16.22 -5.24
N ILE A 11 -2.44 -15.23 -4.51
CA ILE A 11 -2.55 -13.80 -4.90
C ILE A 11 -1.90 -13.56 -6.26
N CYS A 12 -0.71 -14.11 -6.50
CA CYS A 12 0.00 -13.94 -7.77
C CYS A 12 -0.78 -14.56 -8.93
N GLU A 13 -1.31 -15.77 -8.76
CA GLU A 13 -2.06 -16.48 -9.80
C GLU A 13 -3.43 -15.84 -10.09
N GLU A 14 -4.19 -15.48 -9.06
CA GLU A 14 -5.53 -14.92 -9.22
C GLU A 14 -5.52 -13.45 -9.66
N LYS A 15 -4.50 -12.70 -9.28
CA LYS A 15 -4.48 -11.23 -9.42
C LYS A 15 -3.42 -10.72 -10.41
N GLY A 16 -2.59 -11.61 -10.95
CA GLY A 16 -1.53 -11.23 -11.90
C GLY A 16 -0.43 -10.34 -11.29
N LEU A 17 -0.30 -10.32 -9.96
CA LEU A 17 0.76 -9.61 -9.27
C LEU A 17 2.07 -10.42 -9.34
N SER A 18 3.21 -9.75 -9.53
CA SER A 18 4.48 -10.45 -9.46
C SER A 18 4.78 -10.86 -8.01
N TYR A 19 5.32 -12.06 -7.85
CA TYR A 19 5.75 -12.58 -6.54
C TYR A 19 6.72 -11.62 -5.84
N GLU A 20 7.64 -11.05 -6.60
CA GLU A 20 8.62 -10.08 -6.12
C GLU A 20 7.97 -8.80 -5.56
N ALA A 21 6.94 -8.27 -6.23
CA ALA A 21 6.25 -7.08 -5.77
C ALA A 21 5.53 -7.29 -4.43
N VAL A 22 4.96 -8.48 -4.21
CA VAL A 22 4.33 -8.83 -2.94
C VAL A 22 5.37 -8.95 -1.84
N ILE A 23 6.49 -9.65 -2.10
CA ILE A 23 7.61 -9.77 -1.14
C ILE A 23 8.18 -8.40 -0.79
N THR A 24 8.51 -7.56 -1.77
CA THR A 24 9.05 -6.20 -1.53
C THR A 24 8.10 -5.36 -0.66
N THR A 25 6.78 -5.52 -0.84
CA THR A 25 5.79 -4.83 0.00
C THR A 25 5.84 -5.33 1.44
N ILE A 26 5.94 -6.64 1.65
CA ILE A 26 6.09 -7.24 2.98
C ILE A 26 7.38 -6.75 3.64
N GLU A 27 8.50 -6.81 2.95
CA GLU A 27 9.80 -6.35 3.42
C GLU A 27 9.78 -4.87 3.83
N SER A 28 9.15 -4.02 3.01
CA SER A 28 8.97 -2.59 3.32
C SER A 28 8.14 -2.36 4.58
N ALA A 29 7.05 -3.12 4.76
CA ALA A 29 6.21 -3.03 5.94
C ALA A 29 6.94 -3.52 7.20
N LEU A 30 7.71 -4.61 7.09
CA LEU A 30 8.53 -5.15 8.16
C LEU A 30 9.65 -4.18 8.57
N ALA A 31 10.29 -3.53 7.59
CA ALA A 31 11.29 -2.50 7.84
C ALA A 31 10.70 -1.29 8.59
N ALA A 32 9.50 -0.86 8.20
CA ALA A 32 8.79 0.22 8.88
C ALA A 32 8.40 -0.16 10.32
N ALA A 33 7.94 -1.39 10.53
CA ALA A 33 7.61 -1.91 11.87
C ALA A 33 8.85 -2.01 12.76
N TYR A 34 9.95 -2.58 12.25
CA TYR A 34 11.20 -2.66 12.98
C TYR A 34 11.71 -1.28 13.39
N ARG A 35 11.70 -0.31 12.45
CA ARG A 35 12.11 1.07 12.74
C ARG A 35 11.29 1.72 13.83
N LYS A 36 9.99 1.43 13.87
CA LYS A 36 9.08 2.00 14.86
C LYS A 36 9.34 1.47 16.27
N ASP A 37 9.60 0.16 16.42
CA ASP A 37 9.61 -0.51 17.71
C ASP A 37 11.03 -0.73 18.24
N TYR A 38 12.04 -0.86 17.38
CA TYR A 38 13.42 -1.19 17.72
C TYR A 38 14.45 -0.25 17.10
N GLY A 39 14.09 0.49 16.05
CA GLY A 39 15.01 1.33 15.32
C GLY A 39 15.05 2.78 15.81
N GLU A 40 16.04 3.51 15.33
CA GLU A 40 16.13 4.95 15.55
C GLU A 40 15.38 5.74 14.47
N LYS A 41 14.99 6.98 14.84
CA LYS A 41 14.41 7.92 13.86
C LYS A 41 15.39 8.13 12.71
N ASN A 42 14.88 8.03 11.46
CA ASN A 42 15.64 8.22 10.21
C ASN A 42 16.69 7.15 9.89
N GLN A 43 16.72 6.01 10.58
CA GLN A 43 17.58 4.89 10.22
C GLN A 43 17.05 4.20 8.94
N ASN A 44 17.96 3.83 8.03
CA ASN A 44 17.59 3.14 6.78
C ASN A 44 17.60 1.63 6.97
N ILE A 45 16.51 1.12 7.51
CA ILE A 45 16.33 -0.32 7.75
C ILE A 45 15.86 -1.00 6.46
N LYS A 46 16.56 -2.06 6.08
CA LYS A 46 16.13 -3.02 5.05
C LYS A 46 15.89 -4.39 5.67
N VAL A 47 14.86 -5.05 5.23
CA VAL A 47 14.49 -6.36 5.72
C VAL A 47 14.43 -7.32 4.54
N THR A 48 14.98 -8.50 4.72
CA THR A 48 14.81 -9.62 3.78
C THR A 48 13.93 -10.67 4.44
N TYR A 49 12.84 -11.01 3.78
CA TYR A 49 11.86 -11.97 4.28
C TYR A 49 11.88 -13.25 3.45
N ASP A 50 12.10 -14.39 4.11
CA ASP A 50 12.00 -15.72 3.53
C ASP A 50 10.64 -16.35 3.90
N PRO A 51 9.69 -16.45 2.95
CA PRO A 51 8.37 -17.01 3.22
C PRO A 51 8.36 -18.53 3.38
N GLU A 52 9.40 -19.24 2.94
CA GLU A 52 9.47 -20.70 3.09
C GLU A 52 9.80 -21.10 4.53
N ASN A 53 10.80 -20.44 5.09
CA ASN A 53 11.28 -20.70 6.46
C ASN A 53 10.63 -19.75 7.49
N ASN A 54 9.81 -18.80 7.03
CA ASN A 54 9.24 -17.73 7.84
C ASN A 54 10.31 -17.01 8.67
N SER A 55 11.48 -16.81 8.05
CA SER A 55 12.64 -16.16 8.66
C SER A 55 12.79 -14.74 8.13
N THR A 56 13.24 -13.85 9.00
CA THR A 56 13.41 -12.44 8.71
C THR A 56 14.80 -12.02 9.11
N LYS A 57 15.54 -11.40 8.19
CA LYS A 57 16.82 -10.77 8.45
C LYS A 57 16.68 -9.27 8.32
N VAL A 58 17.22 -8.55 9.28
CA VAL A 58 17.16 -7.09 9.31
C VAL A 58 18.56 -6.54 9.08
N PHE A 59 18.66 -5.55 8.23
CA PHE A 59 19.91 -4.89 7.88
C PHE A 59 19.78 -3.39 8.10
N ASP A 60 20.80 -2.81 8.70
CA ASP A 60 21.02 -1.37 8.65
C ASP A 60 21.80 -1.05 7.36
N SER A 61 21.22 -0.20 6.54
CA SER A 61 21.73 0.11 5.21
C SER A 61 22.22 1.54 5.20
N LYS A 62 23.55 1.74 5.01
CA LYS A 62 24.18 3.05 4.94
C LYS A 62 24.83 3.24 3.58
N THR A 63 24.69 4.46 3.02
CA THR A 63 25.33 4.82 1.75
C THR A 63 26.74 5.33 2.00
N VAL A 64 27.70 4.86 1.22
CA VAL A 64 29.09 5.32 1.31
C VAL A 64 29.21 6.72 0.72
N VAL A 65 29.69 7.65 1.53
CA VAL A 65 29.95 9.04 1.14
C VAL A 65 31.42 9.39 1.31
N GLU A 66 31.82 10.52 0.75
CA GLU A 66 33.20 11.05 0.95
C GLU A 66 33.47 11.31 2.41
N ASP A 67 34.76 11.24 2.77
CA ASP A 67 35.19 11.53 4.15
C ASP A 67 34.88 12.99 4.49
N VAL A 68 34.21 13.17 5.61
CA VAL A 68 33.86 14.49 6.15
C VAL A 68 34.98 14.96 7.10
N PRO A 69 35.38 16.24 7.07
CA PRO A 69 36.38 16.77 7.97
C PRO A 69 36.03 16.54 9.45
N GLU A 70 37.03 16.25 10.29
CA GLU A 70 36.82 15.99 11.72
C GLU A 70 36.14 17.15 12.46
N GLU A 71 36.32 18.40 11.99
CA GLU A 71 35.68 19.58 12.56
C GLU A 71 34.14 19.55 12.33
N GLU A 72 33.69 19.08 11.17
CA GLU A 72 32.26 18.96 10.81
C GLU A 72 31.60 17.81 11.53
N LEU A 73 32.34 16.72 11.78
CA LEU A 73 31.88 15.58 12.59
C LEU A 73 31.69 15.95 14.05
N ALA A 74 32.65 16.66 14.64
CA ALA A 74 32.54 17.11 16.01
C ALA A 74 31.39 18.10 16.22
N ALA A 75 31.10 18.93 15.22
CA ALA A 75 29.95 19.84 15.24
C ALA A 75 28.65 19.07 15.19
N LEU A 76 28.55 18.04 14.34
CA LEU A 76 27.35 17.18 14.21
C LEU A 76 27.10 16.36 15.50
N GLU A 77 28.13 15.84 16.13
CA GLU A 77 28.00 15.12 17.39
C GLU A 77 27.51 16.05 18.51
N ALA A 78 28.01 17.27 18.60
CA ALA A 78 27.57 18.26 19.58
C ALA A 78 26.09 18.70 19.32
N GLU A 79 25.67 18.84 18.06
CA GLU A 79 24.28 19.11 17.69
C GLU A 79 23.35 17.95 18.05
N MET A 80 23.79 16.72 17.85
CA MET A 80 23.00 15.52 18.20
C MET A 80 22.82 15.38 19.72
N GLU A 81 23.82 15.77 20.53
CA GLU A 81 23.73 15.75 22.01
C GLU A 81 22.85 16.91 22.53
N SER A 82 22.91 18.09 21.93
CA SER A 82 22.15 19.26 22.37
C SER A 82 20.67 19.25 21.91
N GLY A 83 20.34 18.46 20.89
CA GLY A 83 18.98 18.41 20.32
C GLY A 83 18.56 19.68 19.55
N GLU A 84 19.46 20.65 19.38
CA GLU A 84 19.24 21.84 18.57
C GLU A 84 19.56 21.55 17.11
N VAL A 85 18.54 21.58 16.27
CA VAL A 85 18.68 21.49 14.83
C VAL A 85 19.06 22.89 14.32
N THR A 86 20.33 23.14 14.05
CA THR A 86 20.74 24.37 13.39
C THR A 86 20.23 24.40 11.95
N ALA A 87 19.80 25.58 11.49
CA ALA A 87 19.28 25.78 10.15
C ALA A 87 20.29 25.32 9.08
N PRO A 88 19.84 24.76 7.93
CA PRO A 88 20.73 24.33 6.88
C PRO A 88 21.56 25.50 6.35
N GLU A 89 22.87 25.31 6.28
CA GLU A 89 23.76 26.27 5.63
C GLU A 89 23.51 26.25 4.12
N LEU A 90 23.17 27.41 3.57
CA LEU A 90 22.99 27.60 2.13
C LEU A 90 24.35 27.78 1.46
N THR A 91 24.59 27.08 0.36
CA THR A 91 25.75 27.35 -0.50
C THR A 91 25.61 28.74 -1.14
N PRO A 92 26.71 29.37 -1.62
CA PRO A 92 26.64 30.66 -2.34
C PRO A 92 25.71 30.65 -3.57
N GLU A 93 25.36 29.48 -4.07
CA GLU A 93 24.44 29.27 -5.20
C GLU A 93 22.99 29.00 -4.74
N GLY A 94 22.67 29.04 -3.44
CA GLY A 94 21.32 28.88 -2.89
C GLY A 94 20.83 27.45 -2.77
N GLU A 95 21.70 26.45 -2.95
CA GLU A 95 21.40 25.03 -2.71
C GLU A 95 21.72 24.66 -1.27
N GLU A 96 20.87 23.81 -0.66
CA GLU A 96 21.13 23.26 0.69
C GLU A 96 22.37 22.36 0.64
N LYS A 97 23.41 22.67 1.40
CA LYS A 97 24.53 21.76 1.60
C LYS A 97 24.03 20.45 2.17
N LYS A 98 24.22 19.36 1.45
CA LYS A 98 23.91 18.02 1.93
C LYS A 98 24.77 17.73 3.15
N ARG A 99 24.21 17.82 4.34
CA ARG A 99 24.91 17.50 5.59
C ARG A 99 25.03 15.99 5.72
N PHE A 100 26.18 15.54 6.19
CA PHE A 100 26.41 14.13 6.52
C PHE A 100 25.43 13.67 7.59
N ASN A 101 24.79 12.53 7.36
CA ASN A 101 23.87 11.91 8.32
C ASN A 101 24.41 10.54 8.75
N PRO A 102 25.00 10.41 9.95
CA PRO A 102 25.61 9.16 10.41
C PRO A 102 24.64 7.99 10.54
N LYS A 103 23.29 8.26 10.50
CA LYS A 103 22.25 7.23 10.54
C LYS A 103 21.96 6.59 9.18
N THR A 104 22.23 7.30 8.08
CA THR A 104 21.95 6.84 6.72
C THR A 104 23.18 6.76 5.85
N GLU A 105 24.28 7.37 6.29
CA GLU A 105 25.52 7.50 5.53
C GLU A 105 26.70 6.96 6.34
N ILE A 106 27.73 6.48 5.66
CA ILE A 106 28.99 5.99 6.22
C ILE A 106 30.13 6.55 5.40
N GLN A 107 31.21 6.99 6.06
CA GLN A 107 32.40 7.50 5.39
C GLN A 107 33.15 6.39 4.66
N ILE A 108 33.77 6.73 3.52
CA ILE A 108 34.51 5.76 2.72
C ILE A 108 35.69 5.13 3.49
N SER A 109 36.34 5.87 4.40
CA SER A 109 37.40 5.37 5.24
C SER A 109 36.90 4.30 6.22
N GLU A 110 35.70 4.45 6.77
CA GLU A 110 35.03 3.45 7.62
C GLU A 110 34.50 2.26 6.83
N ALA A 111 33.89 2.52 5.70
CA ALA A 111 33.41 1.46 4.81
C ALA A 111 34.56 0.55 4.35
N LYS A 112 35.72 1.10 4.05
CA LYS A 112 36.93 0.35 3.69
C LYS A 112 37.53 -0.50 4.83
N LYS A 113 37.24 -0.17 6.10
CA LYS A 113 37.59 -1.04 7.23
C LYS A 113 36.76 -2.32 7.25
N ILE A 114 35.50 -2.23 6.81
CA ILE A 114 34.59 -3.38 6.71
C ILE A 114 34.93 -4.24 5.47
N SER A 115 35.08 -3.62 4.31
CA SER A 115 35.52 -4.29 3.07
C SER A 115 36.25 -3.32 2.14
N LYS A 116 37.41 -3.75 1.61
CA LYS A 116 38.23 -2.97 0.66
C LYS A 116 37.57 -2.74 -0.71
N LYS A 117 36.41 -3.32 -0.95
CA LYS A 117 35.70 -3.29 -2.25
C LYS A 117 34.69 -2.16 -2.39
N TYR A 118 34.35 -1.48 -1.28
CA TYR A 118 33.33 -0.42 -1.31
C TYR A 118 33.86 0.85 -2.00
N GLU A 119 33.03 1.38 -2.88
CA GLU A 119 33.24 2.64 -3.61
C GLU A 119 32.21 3.68 -3.16
N LEU A 120 32.42 4.94 -3.57
CA LEU A 120 31.47 6.02 -3.29
C LEU A 120 30.10 5.74 -3.91
N GLY A 121 29.06 5.88 -3.11
CA GLY A 121 27.68 5.59 -3.53
C GLY A 121 27.23 4.15 -3.31
N ASP A 122 28.14 3.26 -2.90
CA ASP A 122 27.81 1.89 -2.55
C ASP A 122 26.97 1.82 -1.27
N GLU A 123 26.23 0.74 -1.12
CA GLU A 123 25.40 0.48 0.03
C GLU A 123 26.05 -0.57 0.94
N VAL A 124 26.41 -0.15 2.14
CA VAL A 124 26.92 -1.05 3.19
C VAL A 124 25.75 -1.56 4.00
N ARG A 125 25.58 -2.88 4.04
CA ARG A 125 24.53 -3.56 4.81
C ARG A 125 25.14 -4.26 6.01
N THR A 126 24.72 -3.86 7.20
CA THR A 126 25.11 -4.48 8.45
C THR A 126 23.93 -5.27 9.01
N GLU A 127 24.10 -6.58 9.22
CA GLU A 127 23.05 -7.43 9.79
C GLU A 127 22.85 -7.06 11.26
N LEU A 128 21.61 -6.76 11.64
CA LEU A 128 21.23 -6.45 13.00
C LEU A 128 20.70 -7.71 13.69
N GLU A 129 21.01 -7.84 14.98
CA GLU A 129 20.45 -8.93 15.77
C GLU A 129 18.92 -8.77 15.90
N THR A 130 18.21 -9.83 15.60
CA THR A 130 16.75 -9.85 15.71
C THR A 130 16.34 -10.63 16.95
N HIS A 131 15.52 -10.02 17.80
CA HIS A 131 14.94 -10.68 18.97
C HIS A 131 13.79 -11.63 18.53
N GLU A 132 13.55 -12.69 19.30
CA GLU A 132 12.45 -13.65 19.03
C GLU A 132 11.07 -12.95 18.96
N GLU A 133 10.86 -11.91 19.72
CA GLU A 133 9.63 -11.11 19.71
C GLU A 133 9.40 -10.45 18.35
N TYR A 134 10.49 -9.97 17.72
CA TYR A 134 10.40 -9.42 16.37
C TYR A 134 9.96 -10.46 15.35
N GLY A 135 10.45 -11.70 15.43
CA GLY A 135 10.03 -12.77 14.53
C GLY A 135 8.52 -13.05 14.58
N ARG A 136 7.92 -13.03 15.77
CA ARG A 136 6.46 -13.17 15.94
C ARG A 136 5.68 -11.99 15.36
N MET A 137 6.13 -10.78 15.65
CA MET A 137 5.54 -9.56 15.11
C MET A 137 5.68 -9.50 13.58
N ALA A 138 6.82 -9.90 13.04
CA ALA A 138 7.07 -9.96 11.61
C ALA A 138 6.08 -10.90 10.90
N ALA A 139 5.84 -12.08 11.45
CA ALA A 139 4.87 -13.03 10.90
C ALA A 139 3.44 -12.47 10.89
N GLN A 140 3.02 -11.77 11.95
CA GLN A 140 1.71 -11.12 12.03
C GLN A 140 1.61 -9.96 11.03
N THR A 141 2.62 -9.13 10.93
CA THR A 141 2.68 -8.00 10.00
C THR A 141 2.63 -8.49 8.56
N ALA A 142 3.43 -9.52 8.21
CA ALA A 142 3.40 -10.13 6.88
C ALA A 142 1.99 -10.63 6.54
N LYS A 143 1.32 -11.34 7.44
CA LYS A 143 -0.07 -11.79 7.25
C LYS A 143 -1.03 -10.62 7.02
N GLN A 144 -0.92 -9.53 7.79
CA GLN A 144 -1.77 -8.34 7.61
C GLN A 144 -1.54 -7.67 6.25
N VAL A 145 -0.29 -7.52 5.84
CA VAL A 145 0.07 -6.94 4.54
C VAL A 145 -0.48 -7.77 3.39
N ILE A 146 -0.37 -9.10 3.47
CA ILE A 146 -0.93 -10.01 2.47
C ILE A 146 -2.45 -9.85 2.38
N ILE A 147 -3.16 -9.84 3.51
CA ILE A 147 -4.62 -9.66 3.55
C ILE A 147 -5.01 -8.29 2.97
N GLN A 148 -4.25 -7.25 3.29
CA GLN A 148 -4.50 -5.91 2.76
C GLN A 148 -4.31 -5.87 1.25
N ARG A 149 -3.22 -6.43 0.72
CA ARG A 149 -2.98 -6.50 -0.73
C ARG A 149 -4.02 -7.32 -1.47
N LEU A 150 -4.48 -8.42 -0.87
CA LEU A 150 -5.57 -9.21 -1.43
C LEU A 150 -6.85 -8.37 -1.56
N ARG A 151 -7.22 -7.65 -0.50
CA ARG A 151 -8.40 -6.76 -0.52
C ARG A 151 -8.27 -5.62 -1.54
N GLU A 152 -7.08 -5.02 -1.66
CA GLU A 152 -6.81 -3.99 -2.67
C GLU A 152 -6.99 -4.55 -4.09
N ALA A 153 -6.39 -5.71 -4.37
CA ALA A 153 -6.51 -6.36 -5.67
C ALA A 153 -7.97 -6.79 -5.98
N GLU A 154 -8.73 -7.26 -5.00
CA GLU A 154 -10.16 -7.56 -5.15
C GLU A 154 -10.97 -6.30 -5.51
N ARG A 155 -10.69 -5.17 -4.85
CA ARG A 155 -11.32 -3.88 -5.15
C ARG A 155 -11.05 -3.41 -6.57
N ASP A 156 -9.80 -3.51 -7.00
CA ASP A 156 -9.39 -3.11 -8.35
C ASP A 156 -10.05 -3.99 -9.42
N MET A 157 -10.17 -5.30 -9.17
CA MET A 157 -10.89 -6.20 -10.07
C MET A 157 -12.35 -5.83 -10.19
N VAL A 158 -13.02 -5.61 -9.06
CA VAL A 158 -14.43 -5.20 -9.03
C VAL A 158 -14.60 -3.85 -9.76
N TYR A 159 -13.71 -2.89 -9.50
CA TYR A 159 -13.75 -1.61 -10.18
C TYR A 159 -13.65 -1.76 -11.69
N ASN A 160 -12.68 -2.52 -12.20
CA ASN A 160 -12.48 -2.73 -13.63
C ASN A 160 -13.68 -3.47 -14.25
N GLU A 161 -14.18 -4.52 -13.60
CA GLU A 161 -15.35 -5.27 -14.08
C GLU A 161 -16.58 -4.36 -14.24
N PHE A 162 -16.86 -3.50 -13.27
CA PHE A 162 -18.03 -2.62 -13.34
C PHE A 162 -17.79 -1.36 -14.16
N LYS A 163 -16.55 -0.93 -14.33
CA LYS A 163 -16.19 0.15 -15.24
C LYS A 163 -16.49 -0.21 -16.70
N ASP A 164 -16.21 -1.45 -17.08
CA ASP A 164 -16.56 -1.96 -18.42
C ASP A 164 -18.08 -2.07 -18.62
N LYS A 165 -18.82 -2.26 -17.53
CA LYS A 165 -20.30 -2.29 -17.52
C LYS A 165 -20.95 -0.91 -17.31
N GLN A 166 -20.16 0.15 -17.26
CA GLN A 166 -20.69 1.52 -17.18
C GLN A 166 -21.55 1.80 -18.43
N SER A 167 -22.67 2.45 -18.22
CA SER A 167 -23.68 2.67 -19.25
C SER A 167 -24.43 1.41 -19.70
N GLU A 168 -24.36 0.31 -18.96
CA GLU A 168 -25.15 -0.90 -19.21
C GLU A 168 -26.29 -1.06 -18.22
N VAL A 169 -27.28 -1.89 -18.60
CA VAL A 169 -28.37 -2.29 -17.71
C VAL A 169 -28.04 -3.65 -17.12
N ILE A 170 -27.91 -3.69 -15.80
CA ILE A 170 -27.63 -4.90 -15.04
C ILE A 170 -28.79 -5.25 -14.13
N THR A 171 -28.89 -6.52 -13.77
CA THR A 171 -29.87 -6.98 -12.80
C THR A 171 -29.25 -7.09 -11.43
N GLY A 172 -29.91 -6.57 -10.41
CA GLY A 172 -29.47 -6.66 -9.03
C GLY A 172 -30.62 -6.98 -8.08
N PHE A 173 -30.28 -7.39 -6.87
CA PHE A 173 -31.23 -7.64 -5.80
C PHE A 173 -31.16 -6.49 -4.78
N VAL A 174 -32.31 -5.93 -4.43
CA VAL A 174 -32.38 -4.94 -3.38
C VAL A 174 -31.95 -5.59 -2.06
N GLN A 175 -30.84 -5.13 -1.49
CA GLN A 175 -30.30 -5.68 -0.24
C GLN A 175 -31.01 -5.06 0.97
N ARG A 176 -30.94 -3.76 1.06
CA ARG A 176 -31.56 -2.97 2.15
C ARG A 176 -31.65 -1.50 1.78
N ARG A 177 -32.40 -0.78 2.59
CA ARG A 177 -32.49 0.67 2.50
C ARG A 177 -31.78 1.30 3.70
N GLU A 178 -30.85 2.19 3.43
CA GLU A 178 -30.14 2.97 4.45
C GLU A 178 -30.54 4.45 4.35
N GLY A 179 -31.46 4.86 5.20
CA GLY A 179 -32.03 6.20 5.13
C GLY A 179 -32.74 6.46 3.79
N ARG A 180 -32.13 7.29 2.94
CA ARG A 180 -32.65 7.60 1.59
C ARG A 180 -31.93 6.82 0.49
N LEU A 181 -30.84 6.13 0.78
CA LEU A 181 -30.10 5.33 -0.17
C LEU A 181 -30.68 3.92 -0.27
N VAL A 182 -30.70 3.34 -1.45
CA VAL A 182 -31.02 1.93 -1.67
C VAL A 182 -29.74 1.20 -2.02
N LEU A 183 -29.41 0.17 -1.25
CA LEU A 183 -28.29 -0.72 -1.52
C LEU A 183 -28.77 -1.92 -2.33
N VAL A 184 -28.04 -2.20 -3.41
CA VAL A 184 -28.37 -3.26 -4.36
C VAL A 184 -27.20 -4.23 -4.44
N ASP A 185 -27.47 -5.49 -4.22
CA ASP A 185 -26.51 -6.56 -4.38
C ASP A 185 -26.39 -6.94 -5.87
N LEU A 186 -25.17 -6.80 -6.40
CA LEU A 186 -24.81 -7.13 -7.78
C LEU A 186 -24.03 -8.46 -7.87
N GLY A 187 -23.96 -9.21 -6.77
CA GLY A 187 -23.23 -10.47 -6.64
C GLY A 187 -21.82 -10.27 -6.13
N ARG A 188 -20.94 -9.57 -6.83
CA ARG A 188 -19.56 -9.29 -6.39
C ARG A 188 -19.37 -7.93 -5.72
N ALA A 189 -20.31 -7.04 -5.92
CA ALA A 189 -20.26 -5.69 -5.38
C ALA A 189 -21.65 -5.22 -4.95
N THR A 190 -21.68 -4.19 -4.12
CA THR A 190 -22.91 -3.50 -3.74
C THR A 190 -22.99 -2.18 -4.50
N GLY A 191 -24.06 -2.01 -5.26
CA GLY A 191 -24.40 -0.75 -5.91
C GLY A 191 -25.27 0.14 -5.02
N ILE A 192 -25.23 1.43 -5.28
CA ILE A 192 -25.97 2.44 -4.52
C ILE A 192 -26.92 3.17 -5.47
N VAL A 193 -28.21 3.23 -5.10
CA VAL A 193 -29.20 4.06 -5.80
C VAL A 193 -29.49 5.28 -4.95
N PRO A 194 -28.94 6.46 -5.28
CA PRO A 194 -29.21 7.69 -4.55
C PRO A 194 -30.68 8.14 -4.76
N PRO A 195 -31.22 9.00 -3.89
CA PRO A 195 -32.61 9.41 -3.92
C PRO A 195 -33.07 10.01 -5.25
N ASP A 196 -32.17 10.73 -5.91
CA ASP A 196 -32.44 11.40 -7.18
C ASP A 196 -32.54 10.42 -8.36
N GLU A 197 -32.01 9.21 -8.18
CA GLU A 197 -31.99 8.13 -9.16
C GLU A 197 -33.04 7.04 -8.86
N GLN A 198 -33.91 7.28 -7.87
CA GLN A 198 -35.01 6.39 -7.51
C GLN A 198 -36.32 6.84 -8.18
N ILE A 199 -37.12 5.87 -8.67
CA ILE A 199 -38.46 6.17 -9.20
C ILE A 199 -39.39 6.50 -8.03
N ARG A 200 -40.05 7.63 -8.10
CA ARG A 200 -41.05 8.05 -7.12
C ARG A 200 -42.21 7.07 -7.04
N GLY A 201 -42.45 6.51 -5.87
CA GLY A 201 -43.54 5.54 -5.66
C GLY A 201 -43.15 4.08 -5.82
N GLU A 202 -41.96 3.77 -6.34
CA GLU A 202 -41.44 2.41 -6.38
C GLU A 202 -41.04 1.95 -4.99
N ARG A 203 -41.45 0.74 -4.62
CA ARG A 203 -41.05 0.13 -3.36
C ARG A 203 -39.78 -0.71 -3.58
N TYR A 204 -38.68 -0.36 -2.95
CA TYR A 204 -37.46 -1.12 -2.99
C TYR A 204 -37.43 -2.10 -1.82
N SER A 205 -38.18 -3.21 -1.98
CA SER A 205 -38.28 -4.22 -0.91
C SER A 205 -37.03 -5.11 -0.89
N PRO A 206 -36.48 -5.43 0.29
CA PRO A 206 -35.35 -6.35 0.38
C PRO A 206 -35.66 -7.69 -0.31
N GLY A 207 -34.71 -8.18 -1.11
CA GLY A 207 -34.86 -9.40 -1.93
C GLY A 207 -35.54 -9.19 -3.28
N GLU A 208 -36.05 -8.02 -3.59
CA GLU A 208 -36.66 -7.72 -4.89
C GLU A 208 -35.58 -7.65 -5.98
N ARG A 209 -35.85 -8.32 -7.12
CA ARG A 209 -34.95 -8.34 -8.27
C ARG A 209 -35.39 -7.27 -9.29
N LEU A 210 -34.50 -6.30 -9.51
CA LEU A 210 -34.78 -5.18 -10.41
C LEU A 210 -33.65 -4.99 -11.42
N LYS A 211 -33.96 -4.32 -12.54
CA LYS A 211 -32.95 -3.90 -13.53
C LYS A 211 -32.50 -2.47 -13.19
N PHE A 212 -31.20 -2.23 -13.19
CA PHE A 212 -30.57 -0.94 -12.88
C PHE A 212 -29.63 -0.53 -14.00
N TYR A 213 -29.56 0.74 -14.28
CA TYR A 213 -28.56 1.32 -15.18
C TYR A 213 -27.31 1.70 -14.38
N VAL A 214 -26.13 1.29 -14.82
CA VAL A 214 -24.86 1.67 -14.20
C VAL A 214 -24.51 3.07 -14.70
N LYS A 215 -24.71 4.08 -13.85
CA LYS A 215 -24.49 5.48 -14.20
C LYS A 215 -23.01 5.82 -14.11
N GLU A 216 -22.40 5.54 -12.97
CA GLU A 216 -21.01 5.87 -12.67
C GLU A 216 -20.36 4.79 -11.80
N VAL A 217 -19.07 4.62 -11.99
CA VAL A 217 -18.24 3.74 -11.16
C VAL A 217 -17.06 4.56 -10.67
N ASN A 218 -17.03 4.85 -9.37
CA ASN A 218 -16.02 5.68 -8.73
C ASN A 218 -15.14 4.84 -7.81
N LEU A 219 -13.83 5.11 -7.79
CA LEU A 219 -12.92 4.49 -6.84
C LEU A 219 -12.83 5.37 -5.60
N THR A 220 -13.29 4.86 -4.46
CA THR A 220 -13.19 5.54 -3.17
C THR A 220 -12.17 4.84 -2.26
N PRO A 221 -11.66 5.51 -1.21
CA PRO A 221 -10.76 4.87 -0.24
C PRO A 221 -11.36 3.62 0.44
N LYS A 222 -12.69 3.53 0.48
CA LYS A 222 -13.42 2.38 1.03
C LYS A 222 -13.63 1.24 0.02
N GLY A 223 -13.41 1.52 -1.27
CA GLY A 223 -13.59 0.58 -2.38
C GLY A 223 -14.37 1.19 -3.55
N PRO A 224 -14.68 0.40 -4.58
CA PRO A 224 -15.46 0.85 -5.72
C PRO A 224 -16.89 1.20 -5.29
N GLU A 225 -17.34 2.38 -5.67
CA GLU A 225 -18.71 2.86 -5.48
C GLU A 225 -19.43 2.83 -6.84
N ILE A 226 -20.43 1.98 -6.95
CA ILE A 226 -21.20 1.77 -8.17
C ILE A 226 -22.52 2.52 -8.02
N VAL A 227 -22.64 3.64 -8.73
CA VAL A 227 -23.86 4.46 -8.71
C VAL A 227 -24.83 3.92 -9.76
N LEU A 228 -25.98 3.51 -9.28
CA LEU A 228 -27.05 2.93 -10.09
C LEU A 228 -28.21 3.92 -10.26
N SER A 229 -28.85 3.88 -11.41
CA SER A 229 -30.03 4.68 -11.72
C SER A 229 -31.22 3.80 -12.10
N ARG A 230 -32.42 4.25 -11.71
CA ARG A 230 -33.70 3.71 -12.17
C ARG A 230 -34.49 4.74 -13.00
N THR A 231 -34.08 6.01 -12.94
CA THR A 231 -34.76 7.13 -13.60
C THR A 231 -34.18 7.47 -14.98
N SER A 232 -33.00 6.89 -15.32
CA SER A 232 -32.34 7.17 -16.59
C SER A 232 -33.16 6.72 -17.80
N ASP A 233 -33.33 7.60 -18.79
CA ASP A 233 -33.99 7.29 -20.05
C ASP A 233 -33.29 6.17 -20.84
N GLU A 234 -31.98 5.98 -20.58
CA GLU A 234 -31.17 4.93 -21.18
C GLU A 234 -31.61 3.51 -20.75
N ILE A 235 -32.24 3.37 -19.57
CA ILE A 235 -32.85 2.09 -19.16
C ILE A 235 -33.90 1.67 -20.17
N LEU A 236 -34.82 2.58 -20.54
CA LEU A 236 -35.94 2.28 -21.46
C LEU A 236 -35.40 1.90 -22.82
N LYS A 237 -34.43 2.66 -23.35
CA LYS A 237 -33.82 2.37 -24.65
C LYS A 237 -33.17 0.99 -24.66
N LYS A 238 -32.33 0.68 -23.65
CA LYS A 238 -31.58 -0.58 -23.60
C LYS A 238 -32.46 -1.79 -23.29
N VAL A 239 -33.46 -1.65 -22.42
CA VAL A 239 -34.42 -2.73 -22.18
C VAL A 239 -35.22 -3.04 -23.45
N PHE A 240 -35.61 -2.02 -24.23
CA PHE A 240 -36.29 -2.19 -25.51
C PHE A 240 -35.40 -2.94 -26.52
N TYR A 241 -34.10 -2.63 -26.60
CA TYR A 241 -33.18 -3.33 -27.49
C TYR A 241 -32.86 -4.78 -27.04
N LEU A 242 -33.05 -5.11 -25.77
CA LEU A 242 -32.82 -6.46 -25.25
C LEU A 242 -34.04 -7.39 -25.39
N GLU A 243 -35.24 -6.84 -25.56
CA GLU A 243 -36.51 -7.61 -25.62
C GLU A 243 -37.13 -7.67 -27.03
N ILE A 244 -36.57 -6.95 -28.02
CA ILE A 244 -36.93 -7.01 -29.44
C ILE A 244 -35.79 -7.62 -30.26
#